data_2c11fb3ca80a8f9ff5c9659715e8a7ac
#
_entry.id   2c11fb3ca80a8f9ff5c9659715e8a7ac
#
_cell.length_a   1.000
_cell.length_b   1.000
_cell.length_c   1.000
_cell.angle_alpha   90.00
_cell.angle_beta   90.00
_cell.angle_gamma   90.00
#
_symmetry.space_group_name_H-M   'P 1'
#
loop_
_entity.id
_entity.type
_entity.pdbx_description
1 polymer ?
#
loop_
_entity_poly.entity_id
_entity_poly.type
_entity_poly.pdbx_seq_one_letter_code
_entity_poly.pdbx_strand_id
1 'polypeptide(L)'
;TIQFYGDIQTLAVKARNSTEYPESAWQLGVSGHGVNIALTDTGVDSEHPGLEGKHVAGYDAVCFVHSDPMCVAAGGRQSDGSFDPDDGNQHGTACMGMAAATGIEADGSQSEFYGSAPNASLVDVRIGTDVGAGPFENYLIEQEFYESAMNGLQWIIDNKDTAWPGVDES
;
A
#
# COMPACT_ATOMS: atom_id res chain seq x y z
N THR A 1 -1.10 14.60 14.32
CA THR A 1 -1.06 13.59 13.23
C THR A 1 0.09 12.62 13.45
N ILE A 2 1.33 13.10 13.68
CA ILE A 2 2.52 12.27 13.95
C ILE A 2 2.32 11.39 15.20
N GLN A 3 1.69 11.91 16.24
CA GLN A 3 1.41 11.17 17.46
C GLN A 3 0.43 10.02 17.25
N PHE A 4 -0.53 10.19 16.35
CA PHE A 4 -1.49 9.13 15.99
C PHE A 4 -0.81 7.95 15.28
N TYR A 5 0.09 8.21 14.34
CA TYR A 5 0.86 7.16 13.67
C TYR A 5 1.80 6.43 14.64
N GLY A 6 2.45 7.16 15.54
CA GLY A 6 3.26 6.55 16.59
C GLY A 6 2.46 5.59 17.48
N ASP A 7 1.24 5.97 17.83
CA ASP A 7 0.36 5.13 18.65
C ASP A 7 -0.10 3.85 17.92
N ILE A 8 -0.38 3.93 16.63
CA ILE A 8 -0.75 2.76 15.81
C ILE A 8 0.42 1.79 15.69
N GLN A 9 1.62 2.28 15.41
CA GLN A 9 2.83 1.45 15.37
C GLN A 9 3.07 0.76 16.72
N THR A 10 2.92 1.50 17.81
CA THR A 10 3.05 0.94 19.16
C THR A 10 2.02 -0.15 19.42
N LEU A 11 0.80 0.00 18.95
CA LEU A 11 -0.25 -1.02 19.09
C LEU A 11 0.05 -2.26 18.24
N ALA A 12 0.52 -2.11 17.01
CA ALA A 12 0.92 -3.22 16.15
C ALA A 12 2.09 -4.01 16.76
N VAL A 13 3.13 -3.31 17.26
CA VAL A 13 4.26 -3.92 17.98
C VAL A 13 3.80 -4.63 19.26
N LYS A 14 2.90 -4.03 20.03
CA LYS A 14 2.33 -4.65 21.23
C LYS A 14 1.49 -5.88 20.89
N ALA A 15 0.64 -5.82 19.89
CA ALA A 15 -0.16 -6.97 19.47
C ALA A 15 0.72 -8.16 19.03
N ARG A 16 1.80 -7.87 18.34
CA ARG A 16 2.78 -8.87 17.90
C ARG A 16 3.57 -9.48 19.05
N ASN A 17 4.02 -8.67 20.00
CA ASN A 17 4.89 -9.06 21.10
C ASN A 17 4.14 -9.29 22.42
N SER A 18 2.81 -9.30 22.40
CA SER A 18 2.02 -9.46 23.61
C SER A 18 2.23 -10.84 24.23
N THR A 19 2.79 -10.85 25.42
CA THR A 19 2.90 -12.07 26.23
C THR A 19 1.56 -12.51 26.84
N GLU A 20 0.54 -11.66 26.75
CA GLU A 20 -0.83 -11.99 27.15
C GLU A 20 -1.53 -12.91 26.14
N TYR A 21 -1.01 -12.93 24.91
CA TYR A 21 -1.43 -13.86 23.87
C TYR A 21 -0.21 -14.72 23.50
N PRO A 22 0.04 -15.85 24.21
CA PRO A 22 1.23 -16.66 24.02
C PRO A 22 1.35 -17.27 22.61
N GLU A 23 0.28 -17.19 21.83
CA GLU A 23 0.24 -17.64 20.44
C GLU A 23 -0.09 -16.45 19.53
N SER A 24 0.87 -15.54 19.34
CA SER A 24 0.70 -14.51 18.29
C SER A 24 0.54 -15.17 16.93
N ALA A 25 -0.14 -14.51 15.98
CA ALA A 25 -0.29 -15.02 14.62
C ALA A 25 1.06 -15.43 14.00
N TRP A 26 2.12 -14.70 14.28
CA TRP A 26 3.46 -14.97 13.77
C TRP A 26 4.11 -16.23 14.39
N GLN A 27 3.88 -16.47 15.66
CA GLN A 27 4.34 -17.72 16.31
C GLN A 27 3.63 -18.94 15.75
N LEU A 28 2.41 -18.75 15.25
CA LEU A 28 1.66 -19.77 14.52
C LEU A 28 2.05 -19.88 13.03
N GLY A 29 3.04 -19.09 12.59
CA GLY A 29 3.47 -19.05 11.19
C GLY A 29 2.58 -18.22 10.26
N VAL A 30 1.63 -17.46 10.82
CA VAL A 30 0.71 -16.62 10.04
C VAL A 30 1.28 -15.19 9.96
N SER A 31 1.96 -14.89 8.87
CA SER A 31 2.65 -13.59 8.65
C SER A 31 2.29 -12.92 7.32
N GLY A 32 1.29 -13.44 6.62
CA GLY A 32 0.80 -12.92 5.34
C GLY A 32 1.38 -13.60 4.10
N HIS A 33 2.20 -14.65 4.25
CA HIS A 33 2.75 -15.37 3.09
C HIS A 33 1.63 -15.90 2.18
N GLY A 34 1.74 -15.62 0.87
CA GLY A 34 0.74 -15.98 -0.13
C GLY A 34 -0.54 -15.13 -0.12
N VAL A 35 -0.53 -14.00 0.60
CA VAL A 35 -1.65 -13.04 0.64
C VAL A 35 -1.23 -11.73 -0.04
N ASN A 36 -2.06 -11.20 -0.92
CA ASN A 36 -1.92 -9.87 -1.47
C ASN A 36 -2.74 -8.87 -0.66
N ILE A 37 -2.13 -7.76 -0.26
CA ILE A 37 -2.81 -6.64 0.38
C ILE A 37 -2.96 -5.54 -0.67
N ALA A 38 -4.19 -5.22 -1.04
CA ALA A 38 -4.48 -4.07 -1.87
C ALA A 38 -4.75 -2.85 -0.99
N LEU A 39 -4.02 -1.77 -1.23
CA LEU A 39 -4.21 -0.49 -0.56
C LEU A 39 -4.78 0.53 -1.54
N THR A 40 -5.89 1.14 -1.17
CA THR A 40 -6.46 2.29 -1.88
C THR A 40 -6.07 3.57 -1.13
N ASP A 41 -5.07 4.29 -1.63
CA ASP A 41 -4.50 5.46 -0.95
C ASP A 41 -3.86 6.45 -1.96
N THR A 42 -2.84 7.18 -1.55
CA THR A 42 -2.11 8.15 -2.38
C THR A 42 -1.05 7.53 -3.29
N GLY A 43 -0.91 6.22 -3.27
CA GLY A 43 0.15 5.44 -3.88
C GLY A 43 1.04 4.78 -2.82
N VAL A 44 2.00 3.98 -3.25
CA VAL A 44 3.01 3.34 -2.39
C VAL A 44 4.38 3.47 -3.04
N ASP A 45 5.35 4.01 -2.31
CA ASP A 45 6.77 3.96 -2.67
C ASP A 45 7.26 2.51 -2.53
N SER A 46 7.25 1.78 -3.64
CA SER A 46 7.60 0.35 -3.68
C SER A 46 9.10 0.11 -3.50
N GLU A 47 9.94 1.14 -3.70
CA GLU A 47 11.39 1.14 -3.46
C GLU A 47 11.75 1.45 -2.00
N HIS A 48 10.79 1.81 -1.16
CA HIS A 48 11.04 2.00 0.26
C HIS A 48 11.64 0.72 0.87
N PRO A 49 12.78 0.77 1.59
CA PRO A 49 13.51 -0.42 2.04
C PRO A 49 12.65 -1.47 2.76
N GLY A 50 11.67 -1.02 3.54
CA GLY A 50 10.75 -1.90 4.24
C GLY A 50 9.67 -2.53 3.36
N LEU A 51 9.53 -2.11 2.09
CA LEU A 51 8.51 -2.57 1.15
C LEU A 51 9.10 -3.13 -0.14
N GLU A 52 10.41 -2.96 -0.35
CA GLU A 52 11.13 -3.41 -1.55
C GLU A 52 10.89 -4.90 -1.83
N GLY A 53 10.64 -5.20 -3.11
CA GLY A 53 10.40 -6.56 -3.59
C GLY A 53 9.03 -7.16 -3.26
N LYS A 54 8.11 -6.38 -2.70
CA LYS A 54 6.78 -6.85 -2.32
C LYS A 54 5.67 -6.42 -3.29
N HIS A 55 5.94 -5.45 -4.15
CA HIS A 55 4.97 -4.92 -5.12
C HIS A 55 4.74 -5.92 -6.24
N VAL A 56 3.49 -6.32 -6.44
CA VAL A 56 3.11 -7.33 -7.47
C VAL A 56 2.17 -6.79 -8.52
N ALA A 57 1.43 -5.74 -8.22
CA ALA A 57 0.56 -5.06 -9.17
C ALA A 57 0.22 -3.65 -8.71
N GLY A 58 -0.03 -2.76 -9.65
CA GLY A 58 -0.47 -1.40 -9.39
C GLY A 58 -1.48 -0.89 -10.39
N TYR A 59 -2.27 0.08 -9.95
CA TYR A 59 -3.29 0.75 -10.72
C TYR A 59 -3.51 2.18 -10.26
N ASP A 60 -3.43 3.13 -11.19
CA ASP A 60 -3.70 4.53 -10.89
C ASP A 60 -5.11 4.94 -11.33
N ALA A 61 -6.04 4.96 -10.38
CA ALA A 61 -7.42 5.38 -10.62
C ALA A 61 -7.58 6.90 -10.78
N VAL A 62 -6.61 7.68 -10.26
CA VAL A 62 -6.62 9.16 -10.38
C VAL A 62 -6.28 9.61 -11.78
N CYS A 63 -5.41 8.88 -12.45
CA CYS A 63 -4.82 9.19 -13.75
C CYS A 63 -5.82 9.74 -14.78
N PHE A 64 -7.01 9.21 -14.84
CA PHE A 64 -8.02 9.58 -15.82
C PHE A 64 -9.11 10.52 -15.29
N VAL A 65 -9.27 10.56 -14.00
CA VAL A 65 -10.23 11.48 -13.35
C VAL A 65 -9.59 12.85 -13.22
N HIS A 66 -8.32 12.89 -12.83
CA HIS A 66 -7.60 14.13 -12.58
C HIS A 66 -6.77 14.64 -13.78
N SER A 67 -6.79 13.92 -14.89
CA SER A 67 -6.10 14.32 -16.13
C SER A 67 -4.61 14.59 -15.97
N ASP A 68 -3.91 13.75 -15.21
CA ASP A 68 -2.46 13.79 -15.13
C ASP A 68 -1.85 13.42 -16.50
N PRO A 69 -1.25 14.36 -17.25
CA PRO A 69 -0.73 14.08 -18.58
C PRO A 69 0.40 13.07 -18.58
N MET A 70 1.21 13.01 -17.53
CA MET A 70 2.34 12.08 -17.43
C MET A 70 1.84 10.67 -17.19
N CYS A 71 0.90 10.49 -16.30
CA CYS A 71 0.26 9.22 -16.04
C CYS A 71 -0.47 8.69 -17.29
N VAL A 72 -1.25 9.54 -17.96
CA VAL A 72 -1.95 9.17 -19.20
C VAL A 72 -0.96 8.78 -20.30
N ALA A 73 0.14 9.51 -20.46
CA ALA A 73 1.18 9.23 -21.45
C ALA A 73 1.94 7.94 -21.14
N ALA A 74 2.13 7.61 -19.88
CA ALA A 74 2.74 6.35 -19.44
C ALA A 74 1.78 5.16 -19.54
N GLY A 75 0.51 5.38 -19.89
CA GLY A 75 -0.49 4.33 -19.89
C GLY A 75 -0.90 3.88 -18.49
N GLY A 76 -0.78 4.75 -17.53
CA GLY A 76 -0.87 4.51 -16.09
C GLY A 76 -2.15 3.89 -15.53
N ARG A 77 -3.06 3.54 -16.41
CA ARG A 77 -4.27 2.80 -16.05
C ARG A 77 -4.31 1.43 -16.70
N GLN A 78 -3.17 0.87 -16.98
CA GLN A 78 -3.18 -0.45 -17.57
C GLN A 78 -3.92 -1.41 -16.64
N SER A 79 -5.00 -1.98 -17.15
CA SER A 79 -5.85 -2.90 -16.39
C SER A 79 -5.15 -4.23 -16.06
N ASP A 80 -3.99 -4.45 -16.64
CA ASP A 80 -3.13 -5.62 -16.41
C ASP A 80 -2.30 -5.53 -15.12
N GLY A 81 -2.40 -4.41 -14.36
CA GLY A 81 -1.69 -4.22 -13.11
C GLY A 81 -0.20 -3.92 -13.24
N SER A 82 0.29 -3.66 -14.45
CA SER A 82 1.72 -3.44 -14.72
C SER A 82 2.22 -2.03 -14.38
N PHE A 83 1.34 -1.13 -13.98
CA PHE A 83 1.70 0.23 -13.63
C PHE A 83 2.10 0.34 -12.16
N ASP A 84 3.18 1.07 -11.89
CA ASP A 84 3.56 1.48 -10.53
C ASP A 84 3.17 2.94 -10.31
N PRO A 85 2.14 3.22 -9.50
CA PRO A 85 1.66 4.58 -9.27
C PRO A 85 2.61 5.48 -8.52
N ASP A 86 3.48 4.89 -7.70
CA ASP A 86 4.34 5.60 -6.77
C ASP A 86 3.57 6.50 -5.76
N ASP A 87 4.26 7.07 -4.77
CA ASP A 87 3.64 7.87 -3.70
C ASP A 87 4.35 9.20 -3.44
N GLY A 88 3.93 10.25 -4.12
CA GLY A 88 4.41 11.61 -3.89
C GLY A 88 3.93 12.25 -2.58
N ASN A 89 2.97 11.64 -1.89
CA ASN A 89 2.39 12.17 -0.65
C ASN A 89 2.98 11.57 0.62
N GLN A 90 3.44 10.33 0.58
CA GLN A 90 3.94 9.53 1.70
C GLN A 90 2.86 8.93 2.62
N HIS A 91 1.59 9.25 2.45
CA HIS A 91 0.52 8.71 3.30
C HIS A 91 0.29 7.22 3.02
N GLY A 92 0.12 6.85 1.75
CA GLY A 92 -0.10 5.47 1.36
C GLY A 92 1.08 4.57 1.73
N THR A 93 2.31 5.03 1.52
CA THR A 93 3.52 4.32 1.94
C THR A 93 3.55 4.07 3.44
N ALA A 94 3.21 5.08 4.24
CA ALA A 94 3.11 4.91 5.70
C ALA A 94 2.02 3.91 6.10
N CYS A 95 0.85 3.95 5.45
CA CYS A 95 -0.24 3.00 5.70
C CYS A 95 0.15 1.57 5.31
N MET A 96 0.79 1.40 4.14
CA MET A 96 1.27 0.09 3.70
C MET A 96 2.37 -0.43 4.60
N GLY A 97 3.26 0.44 5.08
CA GLY A 97 4.29 0.09 6.06
C GLY A 97 3.69 -0.51 7.34
N MET A 98 2.63 0.07 7.86
CA MET A 98 1.91 -0.49 9.02
C MET A 98 1.27 -1.85 8.72
N ALA A 99 0.83 -2.06 7.50
CA ALA A 99 0.24 -3.32 7.09
C ALA A 99 1.29 -4.41 6.87
N ALA A 100 2.39 -4.11 6.17
CA ALA A 100 3.25 -5.15 5.60
C ALA A 100 4.76 -4.86 5.59
N ALA A 101 5.28 -3.84 6.26
CA ALA A 101 6.73 -3.59 6.26
C ALA A 101 7.53 -4.77 6.81
N THR A 102 8.68 -5.02 6.20
CA THR A 102 9.62 -6.08 6.60
C THR A 102 10.51 -5.69 7.79
N GLY A 103 10.52 -4.42 8.17
CA GLY A 103 11.43 -3.87 9.19
C GLY A 103 12.86 -3.64 8.68
N ILE A 104 13.11 -3.77 7.39
CA ILE A 104 14.42 -3.47 6.82
C ILE A 104 14.57 -1.95 6.66
N GLU A 105 15.66 -1.43 7.18
CA GLU A 105 16.04 -0.02 7.11
C GLU A 105 16.90 0.26 5.86
N ALA A 106 17.10 1.56 5.54
CA ALA A 106 17.88 1.98 4.38
C ALA A 106 19.33 1.51 4.37
N ASP A 107 19.90 1.20 5.52
CA ASP A 107 21.27 0.65 5.66
C ASP A 107 21.30 -0.89 5.62
N GLY A 108 20.15 -1.53 5.38
CA GLY A 108 19.99 -2.98 5.38
C GLY A 108 19.88 -3.62 6.76
N SER A 109 19.89 -2.83 7.82
CA SER A 109 19.71 -3.33 9.18
C SER A 109 18.24 -3.71 9.44
N GLN A 110 18.03 -4.60 10.39
CA GLN A 110 16.70 -5.02 10.82
C GLN A 110 16.25 -4.21 12.02
N SER A 111 15.13 -3.52 11.90
CA SER A 111 14.49 -2.80 12.99
C SER A 111 13.32 -3.59 13.59
N GLU A 112 12.70 -3.04 14.62
CA GLU A 112 11.47 -3.57 15.21
C GLU A 112 10.19 -3.05 14.53
N PHE A 113 10.31 -2.20 13.50
CA PHE A 113 9.19 -1.54 12.82
C PHE A 113 8.63 -2.40 11.67
N TYR A 114 8.08 -3.55 12.04
CA TYR A 114 7.40 -4.43 11.09
C TYR A 114 5.94 -4.02 10.93
N GLY A 115 5.39 -4.31 9.76
CA GLY A 115 3.95 -4.34 9.55
C GLY A 115 3.28 -5.56 10.22
N SER A 116 1.96 -5.59 10.20
CA SER A 116 1.18 -6.70 10.77
C SER A 116 1.36 -8.01 10.00
N ALA A 117 1.58 -7.92 8.68
CA ALA A 117 1.74 -9.05 7.76
C ALA A 117 3.01 -8.88 6.91
N PRO A 118 4.22 -9.00 7.49
CA PRO A 118 5.47 -8.67 6.81
C PRO A 118 5.82 -9.54 5.61
N ASN A 119 5.16 -10.68 5.46
CA ASN A 119 5.35 -11.60 4.32
C ASN A 119 4.21 -11.51 3.28
N ALA A 120 3.30 -10.55 3.40
CA ALA A 120 2.31 -10.29 2.37
C ALA A 120 2.92 -9.58 1.16
N SER A 121 2.38 -9.82 -0.02
CA SER A 121 2.65 -9.04 -1.23
C SER A 121 1.72 -7.83 -1.31
N LEU A 122 2.10 -6.82 -2.10
CA LEU A 122 1.42 -5.53 -2.15
C LEU A 122 0.82 -5.27 -3.53
N VAL A 123 -0.39 -4.74 -3.51
CA VAL A 123 -1.07 -4.20 -4.69
C VAL A 123 -1.35 -2.73 -4.41
N ASP A 124 -0.71 -1.84 -5.17
CA ASP A 124 -0.88 -0.40 -5.04
C ASP A 124 -2.03 0.10 -5.92
N VAL A 125 -3.05 0.68 -5.29
CA VAL A 125 -4.20 1.26 -6.00
C VAL A 125 -4.34 2.73 -5.61
N ARG A 126 -3.74 3.60 -6.39
CA ARG A 126 -3.74 5.04 -6.13
C ARG A 126 -5.10 5.65 -6.44
N ILE A 127 -5.71 6.27 -5.43
CA ILE A 127 -6.98 6.98 -5.50
C ILE A 127 -6.89 8.45 -5.06
N GLY A 128 -5.75 8.87 -4.56
CA GLY A 128 -5.41 10.24 -4.18
C GLY A 128 -4.25 10.79 -4.97
N THR A 129 -4.07 12.11 -4.95
CA THR A 129 -2.92 12.80 -5.60
C THR A 129 -1.75 12.94 -4.63
N ASP A 130 -0.62 13.47 -5.12
CA ASP A 130 0.56 13.79 -4.29
C ASP A 130 0.25 14.80 -3.18
N VAL A 131 -0.78 15.60 -3.35
CA VAL A 131 -1.28 16.49 -2.30
C VAL A 131 -2.35 15.85 -1.43
N GLY A 132 -2.71 14.61 -1.72
CA GLY A 132 -3.66 13.79 -0.97
C GLY A 132 -5.09 13.84 -1.50
N ALA A 133 -6.02 13.38 -0.70
CA ALA A 133 -7.45 13.41 -0.96
C ALA A 133 -8.16 14.00 0.24
N GLY A 134 -8.63 15.19 0.15
CA GLY A 134 -9.26 15.82 1.29
C GLY A 134 -9.95 17.13 0.91
N PRO A 135 -10.65 17.76 1.85
CA PRO A 135 -11.41 19.00 1.60
C PRO A 135 -10.53 20.24 1.52
N PHE A 136 -9.24 20.09 1.32
CA PHE A 136 -8.27 21.17 1.34
C PHE A 136 -7.85 21.60 -0.06
N GLU A 137 -7.35 22.82 -0.16
CA GLU A 137 -6.84 23.41 -1.38
C GLU A 137 -5.87 22.46 -2.11
N ASN A 138 -5.99 22.39 -3.44
CA ASN A 138 -5.20 21.58 -4.36
C ASN A 138 -5.43 20.06 -4.31
N TYR A 139 -6.40 19.60 -3.56
CA TYR A 139 -6.85 18.21 -3.64
C TYR A 139 -7.81 18.00 -4.81
N LEU A 140 -8.10 16.74 -5.08
CA LEU A 140 -9.24 16.38 -5.91
C LEU A 140 -10.51 17.00 -5.32
N ILE A 141 -11.39 17.49 -6.17
CA ILE A 141 -12.73 17.83 -5.72
C ILE A 141 -13.43 16.54 -5.25
N GLU A 142 -14.38 16.68 -4.37
CA GLU A 142 -15.06 15.55 -3.75
C GLU A 142 -15.56 14.51 -4.75
N GLN A 143 -16.14 14.95 -5.86
CA GLN A 143 -16.62 14.06 -6.92
C GLN A 143 -15.48 13.28 -7.57
N GLU A 144 -14.36 13.92 -7.91
CA GLU A 144 -13.20 13.27 -8.53
C GLU A 144 -12.59 12.24 -7.59
N PHE A 145 -12.55 12.54 -6.29
CA PHE A 145 -12.08 11.58 -5.29
C PHE A 145 -12.99 10.36 -5.23
N TYR A 146 -14.29 10.53 -5.19
CA TYR A 146 -15.22 9.40 -5.19
C TYR A 146 -15.15 8.58 -6.48
N GLU A 147 -15.01 9.22 -7.63
CA GLU A 147 -14.83 8.53 -8.90
C GLU A 147 -13.54 7.71 -8.91
N SER A 148 -12.43 8.26 -8.44
CA SER A 148 -11.16 7.55 -8.31
C SER A 148 -11.26 6.37 -7.35
N ALA A 149 -11.89 6.58 -6.18
CA ALA A 149 -12.08 5.53 -5.20
C ALA A 149 -12.94 4.38 -5.75
N MET A 150 -14.04 4.70 -6.43
CA MET A 150 -14.91 3.69 -7.04
C MET A 150 -14.21 2.93 -8.17
N ASN A 151 -13.44 3.62 -9.01
CA ASN A 151 -12.66 3.00 -10.07
C ASN A 151 -11.59 2.06 -9.49
N GLY A 152 -10.89 2.48 -8.44
CA GLY A 152 -9.89 1.66 -7.76
C GLY A 152 -10.49 0.41 -7.13
N LEU A 153 -11.59 0.56 -6.40
CA LEU A 153 -12.31 -0.58 -5.80
C LEU A 153 -12.86 -1.53 -6.86
N GLN A 154 -13.40 -1.00 -7.96
CA GLN A 154 -13.89 -1.84 -9.06
C GLN A 154 -12.76 -2.64 -9.69
N TRP A 155 -11.59 -2.01 -9.91
CA TRP A 155 -10.43 -2.69 -10.44
C TRP A 155 -9.96 -3.83 -9.52
N ILE A 156 -9.95 -3.63 -8.19
CA ILE A 156 -9.62 -4.68 -7.21
C ILE A 156 -10.61 -5.84 -7.32
N ILE A 157 -11.91 -5.54 -7.40
CA ILE A 157 -12.95 -6.57 -7.52
C ILE A 157 -12.77 -7.39 -8.81
N ASP A 158 -12.50 -6.71 -9.92
CA ASP A 158 -12.34 -7.36 -11.22
C ASP A 158 -11.08 -8.23 -11.29
N ASN A 159 -10.07 -7.91 -10.48
CA ASN A 159 -8.78 -8.59 -10.46
C ASN A 159 -8.52 -9.45 -9.21
N LYS A 160 -9.49 -9.62 -8.33
CA LYS A 160 -9.32 -10.36 -7.06
C LYS A 160 -8.87 -11.81 -7.20
N ASP A 161 -9.11 -12.42 -8.34
CA ASP A 161 -8.73 -13.80 -8.65
C ASP A 161 -7.54 -13.88 -9.64
N THR A 162 -6.89 -12.74 -9.92
CA THR A 162 -5.73 -12.69 -10.81
C THR A 162 -4.48 -13.12 -10.07
N ALA A 163 -3.75 -14.08 -10.65
CA ALA A 163 -2.41 -14.43 -10.20
C ALA A 163 -1.40 -13.41 -10.78
N TRP A 164 -0.81 -12.60 -9.92
CA TRP A 164 0.16 -11.60 -10.35
C TRP A 164 1.55 -12.21 -10.48
N PRO A 165 2.30 -11.87 -11.56
CA PRO A 165 3.70 -12.25 -11.69
C PRO A 165 4.52 -11.70 -10.51
N GLY A 166 5.35 -12.54 -9.90
CA GLY A 166 6.20 -12.16 -8.77
C GLY A 166 5.63 -12.48 -7.39
N VAL A 167 4.40 -12.97 -7.28
CA VAL A 167 3.82 -13.41 -5.99
C VAL A 167 4.52 -14.66 -5.48
N ASP A 168 5.18 -15.42 -6.34
CA ASP A 168 5.75 -16.72 -5.97
C ASP A 168 7.03 -17.02 -6.75
N GLU A 169 8.01 -16.15 -6.63
CA GLU A 169 9.39 -16.44 -7.08
C GLU A 169 10.29 -16.86 -5.90
N SER A 170 9.73 -17.41 -4.85
CA SER A 170 10.49 -17.98 -3.74
C SER A 170 10.60 -19.49 -3.81
#